data_5b43febd6dcb73813abe4e6d56f5e9e5
#
_entry.id   5b43febd6dcb73813abe4e6d56f5e9e5
#
_cell.length_a   1.000
_cell.length_b   1.000
_cell.length_c   1.000
_cell.angle_alpha   90.00
_cell.angle_beta   90.00
_cell.angle_gamma   90.00
#
_symmetry.space_group_name_H-M   'P 1'
#
loop_
_entity.id
_entity.type
_entity.pdbx_description
1 polymer ?
#
loop_
_entity_poly.entity_id
_entity_poly.type
_entity_poly.pdbx_seq_one_letter_code
_entity_poly.pdbx_strand_id
1 'polypeptide(L)'
;MTYKLVHGTVFDGPRQIIHVVRVVDEILDLAEIDDIAEKMRNFALSRHGEQAANVVVVRRNSKETLRLFGDSHAKTLVRAALFNAAVTWSPLTLD
;
A
#
# COMPACT_ATOMS: atom_id res chain seq x y z
N MET A 1 0.34 -14.16 -10.84
CA MET A 1 1.31 -13.12 -11.29
C MET A 1 2.11 -12.63 -10.10
N THR A 2 3.40 -12.46 -10.28
CA THR A 2 4.30 -11.95 -9.24
C THR A 2 4.47 -10.44 -9.40
N TYR A 3 4.26 -9.70 -8.32
CA TYR A 3 4.40 -8.24 -8.32
C TYR A 3 5.68 -7.82 -7.61
N LYS A 4 6.45 -6.97 -8.25
CA LYS A 4 7.60 -6.30 -7.63
C LYS A 4 7.18 -4.93 -7.15
N LEU A 5 7.27 -4.73 -5.86
CA LEU A 5 6.69 -3.59 -5.19
C LEU A 5 7.68 -3.03 -4.16
N VAL A 6 7.40 -1.84 -3.67
CA VAL A 6 7.96 -1.37 -2.41
C VAL A 6 6.82 -1.16 -1.43
N HIS A 7 7.09 -1.37 -0.16
CA HIS A 7 6.08 -1.20 0.87
C HIS A 7 6.64 -0.48 2.09
N GLY A 8 5.73 0.10 2.84
CA GLY A 8 6.04 0.73 4.11
C GLY A 8 4.81 0.69 5.00
N THR A 9 4.90 1.32 6.15
CA THR A 9 3.81 1.37 7.11
C THR A 9 3.56 2.79 7.57
N VAL A 10 2.29 3.09 7.84
CA VAL A 10 1.85 4.34 8.45
C VAL A 10 1.01 3.96 9.67
N PHE A 11 1.25 4.58 10.80
CA PHE A 11 0.50 4.29 12.02
C PHE A 11 -0.76 5.13 12.09
N ASP A 12 -1.88 4.48 12.38
CA ASP A 12 -3.14 5.11 12.70
C ASP A 12 -3.40 4.90 14.20
N GLY A 13 -2.91 5.84 15.00
CA GLY A 13 -2.94 5.70 16.45
C GLY A 13 -1.97 4.63 16.95
N PRO A 14 -2.07 4.24 18.24
CA PRO A 14 -1.08 3.36 18.86
C PRO A 14 -1.22 1.87 18.49
N ARG A 15 -2.32 1.46 17.86
CA ARG A 15 -2.64 0.04 17.65
C ARG A 15 -2.95 -0.36 16.22
N GLN A 16 -3.09 0.59 15.32
CA GLN A 16 -3.45 0.29 13.93
C GLN A 16 -2.34 0.65 12.98
N ILE A 17 -2.05 -0.26 12.07
CA ILE A 17 -1.02 -0.09 11.06
C ILE A 17 -1.69 -0.10 9.70
N ILE A 18 -1.34 0.89 8.89
CA ILE A 18 -1.73 0.95 7.48
C ILE A 18 -0.53 0.50 6.67
N HIS A 19 -0.72 -0.55 5.89
CA HIS A 19 0.31 -1.02 4.96
C HIS A 19 0.20 -0.24 3.66
N VAL A 20 1.29 0.39 3.26
CA VAL A 20 1.36 1.16 2.02
C VAL A 20 2.16 0.36 1.01
N VAL A 21 1.56 0.06 -0.11
CA VAL A 21 2.20 -0.68 -1.20
C VAL A 21 2.28 0.24 -2.41
N ARG A 22 3.49 0.41 -2.93
CA ARG A 22 3.72 1.23 -4.11
C ARG A 22 4.14 0.35 -5.28
N VAL A 23 3.44 0.50 -6.39
CA VAL A 23 3.80 -0.13 -7.66
C VAL A 23 4.84 0.76 -8.35
N VAL A 24 6.01 0.19 -8.62
CA VAL A 24 7.16 0.98 -9.08
C VAL A 24 7.15 1.23 -10.59
N ASP A 25 6.79 0.24 -11.39
CA ASP A 25 7.16 0.25 -12.82
C ASP A 25 6.04 0.16 -13.83
N GLU A 26 4.78 -0.09 -13.46
CA GLU A 26 3.75 -0.35 -14.45
C GLU A 26 2.44 0.35 -14.15
N ILE A 27 1.76 0.74 -15.22
CA ILE A 27 0.38 1.20 -15.14
C ILE A 27 -0.50 -0.04 -15.04
N LEU A 28 -1.04 -0.30 -13.86
CA LEU A 28 -1.94 -1.42 -13.61
C LEU A 28 -3.39 -0.99 -13.73
N ASP A 29 -4.24 -1.91 -14.13
CA ASP A 29 -5.68 -1.67 -14.09
C ASP A 29 -6.24 -1.83 -12.65
N LEU A 30 -7.52 -1.50 -12.47
CA LEU A 30 -8.13 -1.56 -11.14
C LEU A 30 -8.21 -2.98 -10.59
N ALA A 31 -8.37 -3.98 -11.46
CA ALA A 31 -8.42 -5.38 -11.02
C ALA A 31 -7.07 -5.82 -10.45
N GLU A 32 -5.97 -5.41 -11.07
CA GLU A 32 -4.63 -5.71 -10.57
C GLU A 32 -4.34 -4.97 -9.25
N ILE A 33 -4.82 -3.75 -9.12
CA ILE A 33 -4.70 -2.99 -7.87
C ILE A 33 -5.45 -3.68 -6.73
N ASP A 34 -6.67 -4.15 -6.99
CA ASP A 34 -7.45 -4.91 -6.01
C ASP A 34 -6.76 -6.22 -5.63
N ASP A 35 -6.17 -6.91 -6.60
CA ASP A 35 -5.41 -8.14 -6.37
C ASP A 35 -4.19 -7.89 -5.47
N ILE A 36 -3.46 -6.81 -5.73
CA ILE A 36 -2.32 -6.41 -4.89
C ILE A 36 -2.78 -6.11 -3.46
N ALA A 37 -3.87 -5.37 -3.30
CA ALA A 37 -4.41 -5.05 -1.98
C ALA A 37 -4.80 -6.31 -1.21
N GLU A 38 -5.45 -7.25 -1.86
CA GLU A 38 -5.84 -8.52 -1.25
C GLU A 38 -4.63 -9.36 -0.85
N LYS A 39 -3.66 -9.49 -1.75
CA LYS A 39 -2.42 -10.22 -1.47
C LYS A 39 -1.63 -9.59 -0.33
N MET A 40 -1.59 -8.28 -0.25
CA MET A 40 -0.93 -7.59 0.84
C MET A 40 -1.66 -7.81 2.17
N ARG A 41 -2.99 -7.80 2.17
CA ARG A 41 -3.77 -8.11 3.39
C ARG A 41 -3.48 -9.53 3.87
N ASN A 42 -3.42 -10.50 2.96
CA ASN A 42 -3.11 -11.89 3.28
C ASN A 42 -1.67 -12.02 3.81
N PHE A 43 -0.73 -11.30 3.22
CA PHE A 43 0.65 -11.27 3.68
C PHE A 43 0.74 -10.72 5.11
N ALA A 44 0.07 -9.61 5.39
CA ALA A 44 0.06 -9.01 6.73
C ALA A 44 -0.59 -9.94 7.75
N LEU A 45 -1.68 -10.60 7.40
CA LEU A 45 -2.34 -11.58 8.26
C LEU A 45 -1.41 -12.75 8.56
N SER A 46 -0.75 -13.29 7.55
CA SER A 46 0.16 -14.44 7.69
C SER A 46 1.41 -14.11 8.50
N ARG A 47 1.99 -12.91 8.30
CA ARG A 47 3.26 -12.53 8.93
C ARG A 47 3.10 -11.90 10.30
N HIS A 48 2.02 -11.17 10.52
CA HIS A 48 1.84 -10.35 11.71
C HIS A 48 0.59 -10.74 12.51
N GLY A 49 -0.23 -11.68 12.02
CA GLY A 49 -1.47 -12.07 12.67
C GLY A 49 -2.51 -10.94 12.71
N GLU A 50 -2.38 -9.95 11.85
CA GLU A 50 -3.29 -8.81 11.84
C GLU A 50 -4.62 -9.17 11.21
N GLN A 51 -5.68 -9.07 11.99
CA GLN A 51 -7.03 -9.17 11.47
C GLN A 51 -7.40 -7.83 10.83
N ALA A 52 -7.97 -7.85 9.67
CA ALA A 52 -8.44 -6.65 8.97
C ALA A 52 -7.32 -5.60 8.75
N ALA A 53 -6.19 -6.04 8.21
CA ALA A 53 -5.11 -5.13 7.86
C ALA A 53 -5.60 -4.08 6.86
N ASN A 54 -5.37 -2.80 7.15
CA ASN A 54 -5.62 -1.72 6.22
C ASN A 54 -4.48 -1.64 5.21
N VAL A 55 -4.84 -1.64 3.95
CA VAL A 55 -3.87 -1.54 2.85
C VAL A 55 -4.25 -0.38 1.96
N VAL A 56 -3.28 0.47 1.67
CA VAL A 56 -3.39 1.53 0.67
C VAL A 56 -2.41 1.22 -0.45
N VAL A 57 -2.92 1.11 -1.66
CA VAL A 57 -2.09 0.93 -2.86
C VAL A 57 -1.84 2.30 -3.48
N VAL A 58 -0.58 2.61 -3.72
CA VAL A 58 -0.16 3.87 -4.32
C VAL A 58 0.32 3.58 -5.74
N ARG A 59 -0.21 4.33 -6.68
CA ARG A 59 0.14 4.24 -8.08
C ARG A 59 0.52 5.61 -8.61
N ARG A 60 1.55 5.64 -9.45
CA ARG A 60 1.93 6.84 -10.20
C ARG A 60 1.47 6.68 -11.64
N ASN A 61 0.79 7.69 -12.17
CA ASN A 61 0.42 7.70 -13.58
C ASN A 61 1.53 8.32 -14.45
N SER A 62 1.31 8.34 -15.78
CA SER A 62 2.29 8.88 -16.74
C SER A 62 2.59 10.38 -16.56
N LYS A 63 1.76 11.11 -15.83
CA LYS A 63 1.97 12.53 -15.49
C LYS A 63 2.60 12.72 -14.11
N GLU A 64 3.10 11.63 -13.53
CA GLU A 64 3.69 11.60 -12.19
C GLU A 64 2.72 11.98 -11.06
N THR A 65 1.42 11.93 -11.31
CA THR A 65 0.42 12.14 -10.29
C THR A 65 0.20 10.86 -9.49
N LEU A 66 0.33 10.95 -8.19
CA LEU A 66 0.07 9.82 -7.31
C LEU A 66 -1.45 9.62 -7.15
N ARG A 67 -1.87 8.38 -7.29
CA ARG A 67 -3.24 7.97 -6.97
C ARG A 67 -3.20 6.92 -5.87
N LEU A 68 -4.08 7.07 -4.90
CA LEU A 68 -4.17 6.19 -3.74
C LEU A 68 -5.50 5.43 -3.79
N PHE A 69 -5.42 4.14 -3.50
CA PHE A 69 -6.55 3.23 -3.50
C PHE A 69 -6.67 2.56 -2.14
N GLY A 70 -7.82 2.68 -1.51
CA GLY A 70 -8.08 2.11 -0.19
C GLY A 70 -9.18 2.89 0.53
N ASP A 71 -9.30 2.64 1.82
CA ASP A 71 -10.24 3.37 2.67
C ASP A 71 -9.91 4.87 2.72
N SER A 72 -10.94 5.71 2.76
CA SER A 72 -10.78 7.17 2.71
C SER A 72 -9.95 7.72 3.86
N HIS A 73 -10.17 7.23 5.07
CA HIS A 73 -9.40 7.67 6.25
C HIS A 73 -7.93 7.24 6.12
N ALA A 74 -7.70 5.99 5.74
CA ALA A 74 -6.35 5.47 5.52
C ALA A 74 -5.63 6.24 4.41
N LYS A 75 -6.30 6.53 3.30
CA LYS A 75 -5.72 7.34 2.21
C LYS A 75 -5.29 8.73 2.69
N THR A 76 -6.08 9.37 3.53
CA THR A 76 -5.75 10.69 4.06
C THR A 76 -4.47 10.65 4.88
N LEU A 77 -4.33 9.67 5.76
CA LEU A 77 -3.12 9.51 6.58
C LEU A 77 -1.91 9.18 5.73
N VAL A 78 -2.06 8.30 4.76
CA VAL A 78 -0.96 7.92 3.85
C VAL A 78 -0.54 9.10 2.99
N ARG A 79 -1.48 9.87 2.47
CA ARG A 79 -1.15 11.07 1.67
C ARG A 79 -0.34 12.06 2.46
N ALA A 80 -0.71 12.32 3.71
CA ALA A 80 0.05 13.20 4.60
C ALA A 80 1.47 12.66 4.86
N ALA A 81 1.58 11.36 5.13
CA ALA A 81 2.88 10.71 5.35
C ALA A 81 3.76 10.77 4.11
N LEU A 82 3.21 10.56 2.92
CA LEU A 82 3.95 10.67 1.66
C LEU A 82 4.44 12.10 1.40
N PHE A 83 3.58 13.08 1.68
CA PHE A 83 3.94 14.49 1.54
C PHE A 83 5.12 14.85 2.46
N ASN A 84 5.15 14.29 3.65
CA ASN A 84 6.21 14.55 4.64
C ASN A 84 7.41 13.63 4.51
N ALA A 85 7.46 12.79 3.47
CA ALA A 85 8.49 11.78 3.27
C ALA A 85 8.69 10.87 4.49
N ALA A 86 7.59 10.56 5.18
CA ALA A 86 7.61 9.81 6.43
C ALA A 86 7.47 8.29 6.25
N VAL A 87 7.38 7.80 5.01
CA VAL A 87 7.28 6.38 4.72
C VAL A 87 8.67 5.83 4.37
N THR A 88 9.10 4.82 5.10
CA THR A 88 10.32 4.08 4.79
C THR A 88 9.98 2.90 3.90
N TRP A 89 10.53 2.88 2.71
CA TRP A 89 10.22 1.88 1.71
C TRP A 89 11.17 0.70 1.78
N SER A 90 10.60 -0.51 1.68
CA SER A 90 11.35 -1.75 1.59
C SER A 90 10.86 -2.56 0.39
N PRO A 91 11.76 -3.25 -0.32
CA PRO A 91 11.33 -4.11 -1.43
C PRO A 91 10.42 -5.24 -0.95
N LEU A 92 9.41 -5.56 -1.76
CA LEU A 92 8.48 -6.64 -1.48
C LEU A 92 8.07 -7.30 -2.79
N THR A 93 8.02 -8.63 -2.79
CA THR A 93 7.48 -9.41 -3.90
C THR A 93 6.25 -10.16 -3.40
N LEU A 94 5.13 -9.98 -4.08
CA LEU A 94 3.88 -10.69 -3.83
C LEU A 94 3.57 -11.63 -4.99
N ASP A 95 3.18 -12.83 -4.65
CA ASP A 95 2.79 -13.86 -5.64
C ASP A 95 1.29 -13.86 -5.89
#